data_f65287343ea6831c6952d0d29acd5f2d
#
_entry.id   f65287343ea6831c6952d0d29acd5f2d
#
_cell.length_a   1.000
_cell.length_b   1.000
_cell.length_c   1.000
_cell.angle_alpha   90.00
_cell.angle_beta   90.00
_cell.angle_gamma   90.00
#
_symmetry.space_group_name_H-M   'P 1'
#
loop_
_entity.id
_entity.type
_entity.pdbx_description
1 polymer ?
#
loop_
_entity_poly.entity_id
_entity_poly.type
_entity_poly.pdbx_seq_one_letter_code
_entity_poly.pdbx_strand_id
1 'polypeptide(L)'
;MQLPVIQPEYAPYLFDFEKTLLQNHSKIEAWFRSQWKQHRPPCYGSVDIRNAGYKMASIDMNLFPGGFNNLNPNFIPLSTIAAQDAVERACESAKSVLLIPENHTRNTFYLQNVYALAGILRDAGFDVRIGL
;
A
#
# COMPACT_ATOMS: atom_id res chain seq x y z
N MET A 1 -0.32 17.43 -24.21
CA MET A 1 -0.79 18.44 -23.25
C MET A 1 -0.29 18.01 -21.89
N GLN A 2 0.77 18.61 -21.37
CA GLN A 2 1.26 18.33 -20.01
C GLN A 2 0.33 19.02 -19.02
N LEU A 3 -0.25 18.26 -18.10
CA LEU A 3 -1.00 18.82 -16.98
C LEU A 3 -0.04 19.64 -16.12
N PRO A 4 -0.42 20.84 -15.67
CA PRO A 4 0.41 21.63 -14.78
C PRO A 4 0.63 20.83 -13.49
N VAL A 5 1.88 20.59 -13.15
CA VAL A 5 2.24 20.05 -11.84
C VAL A 5 2.00 21.19 -10.84
N ILE A 6 0.92 21.09 -10.10
CA ILE A 6 0.68 21.97 -8.96
C ILE A 6 1.71 21.52 -7.90
N GLN A 7 2.79 22.30 -7.77
CA GLN A 7 3.65 22.15 -6.60
C GLN A 7 2.88 22.73 -5.42
N PRO A 8 2.48 21.92 -4.44
CA PRO A 8 1.86 22.46 -3.25
C PRO A 8 2.87 23.40 -2.57
N GLU A 9 2.46 24.63 -2.27
CA GLU A 9 3.21 25.48 -1.35
C GLU A 9 3.18 24.78 0.02
N TYR A 10 4.25 24.06 0.33
CA TYR A 10 4.39 23.41 1.63
C TYR A 10 4.57 24.48 2.69
N ALA A 11 3.68 24.50 3.64
CA ALA A 11 3.88 25.35 4.80
C ALA A 11 5.15 24.92 5.56
N PRO A 12 5.95 25.86 6.09
CA PRO A 12 7.26 25.59 6.68
C PRO A 12 7.27 24.46 7.73
N TYR A 13 6.20 24.34 8.52
CA TYR A 13 6.07 23.28 9.53
C TYR A 13 5.91 21.87 8.96
N LEU A 14 5.47 21.71 7.70
CA LEU A 14 5.43 20.40 7.04
C LEU A 14 6.84 19.91 6.73
N PHE A 15 7.76 20.79 6.37
CA PHE A 15 9.17 20.47 6.19
C PHE A 15 9.82 20.01 7.51
N ASP A 16 9.51 20.69 8.60
CA ASP A 16 10.03 20.32 9.91
C ASP A 16 9.47 18.98 10.37
N PHE A 17 8.20 18.71 10.09
CA PHE A 17 7.57 17.43 10.38
C PHE A 17 8.17 16.30 9.54
N GLU A 18 8.29 16.48 8.23
CA GLU A 18 8.94 15.52 7.32
C GLU A 18 10.38 15.24 7.75
N LYS A 19 11.15 16.28 8.01
CA LYS A 19 12.53 16.17 8.52
C LYS A 19 12.58 15.36 9.81
N THR A 20 11.64 15.59 10.73
CA THR A 20 11.55 14.85 11.99
C THR A 20 11.26 13.37 11.75
N LEU A 21 10.34 13.03 10.82
CA LEU A 21 10.05 11.66 10.44
C LEU A 21 11.28 10.97 9.83
N LEU A 22 11.95 11.63 8.88
CA LEU A 22 13.14 11.10 8.22
C LEU A 22 14.29 10.87 9.22
N GLN A 23 14.52 11.82 10.13
CA GLN A 23 15.57 11.69 11.17
C GLN A 23 15.27 10.56 12.17
N ASN A 24 14.01 10.24 12.40
CA ASN A 24 13.60 9.19 13.32
C ASN A 24 13.15 7.89 12.63
N HIS A 25 13.36 7.78 11.31
CA HIS A 25 12.89 6.65 10.50
C HIS A 25 13.24 5.30 11.14
N SER A 26 14.50 5.08 11.53
CA SER A 26 14.94 3.81 12.15
C SER A 26 14.21 3.50 13.47
N LYS A 27 13.91 4.51 14.28
CA LYS A 27 13.16 4.34 15.54
C LYS A 27 11.70 4.00 15.25
N ILE A 28 11.10 4.67 14.27
CA ILE A 28 9.72 4.43 13.83
C ILE A 28 9.60 3.00 13.31
N GLU A 29 10.50 2.57 12.45
CA GLU A 29 10.55 1.21 11.92
C GLU A 29 10.73 0.15 13.03
N ALA A 30 11.62 0.39 13.98
CA ALA A 30 11.82 -0.51 15.10
C ALA A 30 10.56 -0.62 15.98
N TRP A 31 9.86 0.51 16.18
CA TRP A 31 8.60 0.52 16.91
C TRP A 31 7.52 -0.30 16.19
N PHE A 32 7.31 -0.09 14.89
CA PHE A 32 6.36 -0.87 14.10
C PHE A 32 6.68 -2.37 14.14
N ARG A 33 7.95 -2.75 13.97
CA ARG A 33 8.35 -4.15 14.07
C ARG A 33 8.06 -4.76 15.43
N SER A 34 8.21 -4.00 16.52
CA SER A 34 7.86 -4.46 17.86
C SER A 34 6.35 -4.67 18.02
N GLN A 35 5.53 -3.79 17.44
CA GLN A 35 4.08 -3.92 17.44
C GLN A 35 3.61 -5.14 16.63
N TRP A 36 4.20 -5.37 15.46
CA TRP A 36 3.84 -6.50 14.59
C TRP A 36 4.19 -7.87 15.18
N LYS A 37 5.14 -7.95 16.13
CA LYS A 37 5.38 -9.16 16.91
C LYS A 37 4.23 -9.49 17.86
N GLN A 38 3.53 -8.49 18.35
CA GLN A 38 2.42 -8.64 19.30
C GLN A 38 1.07 -8.71 18.58
N HIS A 39 0.93 -7.96 17.50
CA HIS A 39 -0.30 -7.82 16.72
C HIS A 39 0.00 -8.13 15.26
N ARG A 40 -0.43 -9.27 14.76
CA ARG A 40 -0.25 -9.61 13.34
C ARG A 40 -0.99 -8.60 12.47
N PRO A 41 -0.30 -7.90 11.56
CA PRO A 41 -0.98 -7.01 10.62
C PRO A 41 -1.82 -7.84 9.65
N PRO A 42 -2.93 -7.29 9.13
CA PRO A 42 -3.64 -7.91 8.02
C PRO A 42 -2.73 -7.99 6.78
N CYS A 43 -3.10 -8.84 5.82
CA CYS A 43 -2.38 -8.97 4.55
C CYS A 43 -2.29 -7.63 3.81
N TYR A 44 -3.31 -6.80 3.95
CA TYR A 44 -3.40 -5.48 3.36
C TYR A 44 -4.15 -4.52 4.28
N GLY A 45 -3.76 -3.26 4.22
CA GLY A 45 -4.51 -2.17 4.83
C GLY A 45 -4.16 -0.85 4.15
N SER A 46 -5.15 0.01 3.93
CA SER A 46 -4.95 1.38 3.50
C SER A 46 -5.60 2.34 4.48
N VAL A 47 -5.03 3.52 4.60
CA VAL A 47 -5.51 4.56 5.51
C VAL A 47 -5.60 5.88 4.76
N ASP A 48 -6.79 6.45 4.74
CA ASP A 48 -6.98 7.81 4.25
C ASP A 48 -6.53 8.81 5.30
N ILE A 49 -5.62 9.70 4.91
CA ILE A 49 -5.05 10.71 5.79
C ILE A 49 -5.60 12.08 5.39
N ARG A 50 -6.21 12.79 6.34
CA ARG A 50 -6.52 14.22 6.21
C ARG A 50 -5.37 15.04 6.74
N ASN A 51 -4.89 15.95 5.89
CA ASN A 51 -3.85 16.91 6.22
C ASN A 51 -4.43 18.33 6.11
N ALA A 52 -4.57 19.00 7.25
CA ALA A 52 -5.04 20.38 7.31
C ALA A 52 -3.86 21.38 7.35
N GLY A 53 -2.64 20.90 7.19
CA GLY A 53 -1.45 21.70 7.23
C GLY A 53 -0.84 21.85 8.63
N TYR A 54 -1.62 22.01 9.67
CA TYR A 54 -1.20 22.10 11.08
C TYR A 54 -1.56 20.85 11.88
N LYS A 55 -2.34 19.94 11.30
CA LYS A 55 -2.76 18.69 11.93
C LYS A 55 -2.96 17.63 10.86
N MET A 56 -2.52 16.42 11.15
CA MET A 56 -2.81 15.22 10.36
C MET A 56 -3.63 14.24 11.20
N ALA A 57 -4.57 13.57 10.56
CA ALA A 57 -5.37 12.52 11.20
C ALA A 57 -5.70 11.41 10.19
N SER A 58 -5.68 10.17 10.66
CA SER A 58 -6.29 9.05 9.94
C SER A 58 -7.80 9.18 10.03
N ILE A 59 -8.49 9.03 8.91
CA ILE A 59 -9.93 9.22 8.83
C ILE A 59 -10.64 7.90 8.57
N ASP A 60 -10.13 7.12 7.62
CA ASP A 60 -10.73 5.88 7.20
C ASP A 60 -9.68 4.81 7.00
N MET A 61 -10.02 3.58 7.36
CA MET A 61 -9.15 2.41 7.17
C MET A 61 -9.91 1.33 6.41
N ASN A 62 -9.31 0.86 5.33
CA ASN A 62 -9.83 -0.22 4.52
C ASN A 62 -8.95 -1.46 4.64
N LEU A 63 -9.57 -2.63 4.80
CA LEU A 63 -8.90 -3.93 4.89
C LEU A 63 -9.01 -4.75 3.61
N PHE A 64 -9.51 -4.17 2.53
CA PHE A 64 -9.55 -4.80 1.21
C PHE A 64 -8.58 -4.13 0.25
N PRO A 65 -7.99 -4.87 -0.70
CA PRO A 65 -6.99 -4.33 -1.61
C PRO A 65 -7.55 -3.22 -2.51
N GLY A 66 -6.98 -2.02 -2.40
CA GLY A 66 -7.35 -0.88 -3.22
C GLY A 66 -6.15 0.06 -3.43
N GLY A 67 -6.16 0.80 -4.54
CA GLY A 67 -5.16 1.83 -4.81
C GLY A 67 -3.81 1.35 -5.35
N PHE A 68 -3.62 0.06 -5.66
CA PHE A 68 -2.37 -0.45 -6.22
C PHE A 68 -2.03 0.15 -7.58
N ASN A 69 -3.04 0.54 -8.37
CA ASN A 69 -2.85 1.27 -9.63
C ASN A 69 -2.30 2.69 -9.46
N ASN A 70 -2.30 3.22 -8.23
CA ASN A 70 -1.79 4.56 -7.90
C ASN A 70 -0.41 4.52 -7.22
N LEU A 71 0.17 3.34 -7.04
CA LEU A 71 1.50 3.22 -6.44
C LEU A 71 2.56 3.92 -7.29
N ASN A 72 3.45 4.65 -6.63
CA ASN A 72 4.64 5.15 -7.29
C ASN A 72 5.49 3.96 -7.76
N PRO A 73 5.93 3.93 -9.04
CA PRO A 73 6.73 2.84 -9.59
C PRO A 73 7.98 2.49 -8.77
N ASN A 74 8.56 3.46 -8.09
CA ASN A 74 9.73 3.26 -7.23
C ASN A 74 9.44 2.35 -6.02
N PHE A 75 8.17 2.16 -5.65
CA PHE A 75 7.78 1.29 -4.55
C PHE A 75 7.34 -0.11 -4.99
N ILE A 76 7.27 -0.39 -6.28
CA ILE A 76 6.89 -1.72 -6.78
C ILE A 76 7.80 -2.83 -6.25
N PRO A 77 9.16 -2.69 -6.24
CA PRO A 77 10.02 -3.73 -5.69
C PRO A 77 9.75 -4.00 -4.20
N LEU A 78 9.48 -2.96 -3.41
CA LEU A 78 9.13 -3.10 -2.00
C LEU A 78 7.76 -3.75 -1.82
N SER A 79 6.80 -3.39 -2.66
CA SER A 79 5.46 -4.00 -2.66
C SER A 79 5.51 -5.48 -3.04
N THR A 80 6.39 -5.87 -3.94
CA THR A 80 6.63 -7.26 -4.33
C THR A 80 7.14 -8.09 -3.16
N ILE A 81 8.14 -7.60 -2.43
CA ILE A 81 8.68 -8.26 -1.24
C ILE A 81 7.59 -8.36 -0.15
N ALA A 82 6.84 -7.29 0.08
CA ALA A 82 5.77 -7.28 1.07
C ALA A 82 4.64 -8.25 0.71
N ALA A 83 4.30 -8.37 -0.57
CA ALA A 83 3.29 -9.31 -1.06
C ALA A 83 3.74 -10.76 -0.88
N GLN A 84 5.00 -11.06 -1.20
CA GLN A 84 5.58 -12.38 -0.98
C GLN A 84 5.50 -12.77 0.51
N ASP A 85 6.00 -11.92 1.38
CA ASP A 85 5.99 -12.14 2.83
C ASP A 85 4.55 -12.29 3.39
N ALA A 86 3.58 -11.53 2.87
CA ALA A 86 2.19 -11.64 3.29
C ALA A 86 1.55 -12.98 2.89
N VAL A 87 1.82 -13.47 1.68
CA VAL A 87 1.31 -14.77 1.20
C VAL A 87 2.00 -15.91 1.95
N GLU A 88 3.31 -15.89 2.09
CA GLU A 88 4.08 -16.91 2.80
C GLU A 88 3.68 -17.01 4.28
N ARG A 89 3.38 -15.89 4.93
CA ARG A 89 2.85 -15.90 6.30
C ARG A 89 1.47 -16.55 6.41
N ALA A 90 0.66 -16.44 5.37
CA ALA A 90 -0.66 -17.07 5.34
C ALA A 90 -0.56 -18.55 4.99
N CYS A 91 0.32 -18.91 4.05
CA CYS A 91 0.55 -20.28 3.61
C CYS A 91 1.97 -20.39 3.05
N GLU A 92 2.89 -20.95 3.82
CA GLU A 92 4.32 -21.09 3.49
C GLU A 92 4.56 -21.90 2.19
N SER A 93 3.70 -22.85 1.89
CA SER A 93 3.79 -23.69 0.69
C SER A 93 3.02 -23.14 -0.52
N ALA A 94 2.46 -21.94 -0.43
CA ALA A 94 1.68 -21.34 -1.52
C ALA A 94 2.52 -21.21 -2.79
N LYS A 95 1.94 -21.65 -3.93
CA LYS A 95 2.52 -21.48 -5.26
C LYS A 95 1.61 -20.66 -6.18
N SER A 96 0.34 -20.56 -5.81
CA SER A 96 -0.66 -19.86 -6.60
C SER A 96 -1.58 -19.03 -5.72
N VAL A 97 -2.09 -17.95 -6.29
CA VAL A 97 -3.03 -17.02 -5.65
C VAL A 97 -4.24 -16.86 -6.58
N LEU A 98 -5.43 -17.00 -6.03
CA LEU A 98 -6.67 -16.68 -6.70
C LEU A 98 -7.18 -15.34 -6.20
N LEU A 99 -7.23 -14.35 -7.08
CA LEU A 99 -7.87 -13.07 -6.83
C LEU A 99 -9.34 -13.16 -7.25
N ILE A 100 -10.24 -12.91 -6.31
CA ILE A 100 -11.68 -12.90 -6.57
C ILE A 100 -12.15 -11.44 -6.48
N PRO A 101 -12.30 -10.74 -7.62
CA PRO A 101 -12.78 -9.37 -7.63
C PRO A 101 -14.29 -9.30 -7.37
N GLU A 102 -14.75 -8.13 -6.98
CA GLU A 102 -16.17 -7.83 -6.92
C GLU A 102 -16.79 -7.86 -8.33
N ASN A 103 -17.93 -8.55 -8.47
CA ASN A 103 -18.60 -8.72 -9.76
C ASN A 103 -19.59 -7.60 -10.11
N HIS A 104 -19.92 -6.73 -9.17
CA HIS A 104 -20.96 -5.71 -9.33
C HIS A 104 -20.42 -4.30 -9.63
N THR A 105 -19.11 -4.13 -9.64
CA THR A 105 -18.52 -2.82 -9.91
C THR A 105 -18.39 -2.53 -11.41
N ARG A 106 -18.82 -1.34 -11.80
CA ARG A 106 -18.57 -0.79 -13.15
C ARG A 106 -17.35 0.14 -13.17
N ASN A 107 -16.62 0.21 -12.08
CA ASN A 107 -15.47 1.08 -11.93
C ASN A 107 -14.25 0.47 -12.64
N THR A 108 -13.85 1.05 -13.76
CA THR A 108 -12.68 0.61 -14.53
C THR A 108 -11.37 0.77 -13.75
N PHE A 109 -11.27 1.73 -12.85
CA PHE A 109 -10.11 1.91 -11.97
C PHE A 109 -9.97 0.77 -10.97
N TYR A 110 -11.08 0.18 -10.55
CA TYR A 110 -11.04 -1.02 -9.72
C TYR A 110 -10.38 -2.19 -10.45
N LEU A 111 -10.70 -2.41 -11.72
CA LEU A 111 -10.06 -3.45 -12.53
C LEU A 111 -8.56 -3.16 -12.72
N GLN A 112 -8.18 -1.92 -12.94
CA GLN A 112 -6.76 -1.52 -13.00
C GLN A 112 -6.03 -1.84 -11.69
N ASN A 113 -6.67 -1.58 -10.55
CA ASN A 113 -6.14 -1.96 -9.24
C ASN A 113 -5.94 -3.48 -9.12
N VAL A 114 -6.92 -4.29 -9.53
CA VAL A 114 -6.82 -5.76 -9.50
C VAL A 114 -5.67 -6.25 -10.39
N TYR A 115 -5.52 -5.68 -11.58
CA TYR A 115 -4.41 -6.02 -12.49
C TYR A 115 -3.05 -5.61 -11.94
N ALA A 116 -2.94 -4.44 -11.31
CA ALA A 116 -1.70 -3.99 -10.68
C ALA A 116 -1.30 -4.93 -9.53
N LEU A 117 -2.24 -5.30 -8.67
CA LEU A 117 -2.01 -6.27 -7.60
C LEU A 117 -1.61 -7.64 -8.15
N ALA A 118 -2.29 -8.11 -9.22
CA ALA A 118 -1.93 -9.36 -9.87
C ALA A 118 -0.51 -9.33 -10.45
N GLY A 119 -0.07 -8.19 -10.98
CA GLY A 119 1.30 -7.97 -11.44
C GLY A 119 2.30 -8.12 -10.29
N ILE A 120 2.09 -7.40 -9.19
CA ILE A 120 2.95 -7.45 -8.00
C ILE A 120 3.07 -8.89 -7.45
N LEU A 121 1.97 -9.62 -7.39
CA LEU A 121 1.97 -11.02 -6.93
C LEU A 121 2.70 -11.95 -7.89
N ARG A 122 2.63 -11.73 -9.21
CA ARG A 122 3.41 -12.49 -10.21
C ARG A 122 4.90 -12.19 -10.09
N ASP A 123 5.25 -10.92 -9.91
CA ASP A 123 6.63 -10.51 -9.68
C ASP A 123 7.19 -11.09 -8.37
N ALA A 124 6.32 -11.35 -7.39
CA ALA A 124 6.65 -12.08 -6.17
C ALA A 124 6.79 -13.60 -6.35
N GLY A 125 6.60 -14.12 -7.56
CA GLY A 125 6.82 -15.53 -7.91
C GLY A 125 5.60 -16.44 -7.82
N PHE A 126 4.38 -15.90 -7.67
CA PHE A 126 3.16 -16.70 -7.60
C PHE A 126 2.47 -16.86 -8.98
N ASP A 127 1.88 -18.04 -9.22
CA ASP A 127 0.90 -18.20 -10.29
C ASP A 127 -0.41 -17.50 -9.88
N VAL A 128 -0.79 -16.45 -10.59
CA VAL A 128 -1.93 -15.61 -10.22
C VAL A 128 -3.07 -15.78 -11.23
N ARG A 129 -4.20 -16.20 -10.72
CA ARG A 129 -5.46 -16.32 -11.47
C ARG A 129 -6.45 -15.30 -10.94
N ILE A 130 -7.25 -14.74 -11.85
CA ILE A 130 -8.35 -13.85 -11.53
C ILE A 130 -9.64 -14.63 -11.78
N GLY A 131 -10.41 -14.85 -10.70
CA GLY A 131 -11.74 -15.45 -10.77
C GLY A 131 -12.77 -14.41 -11.24
N LEU A 132 -13.75 -14.84 -11.99
CA LEU A 132 -14.91 -14.04 -12.40
C LEU A 132 -16.18 -14.61 -11.76
#